data_fc4c3b8b41a5671c0ebd687898c20ff3
#
_entry.id   fc4c3b8b41a5671c0ebd687898c20ff3
#
_cell.length_a   1.000
_cell.length_b   1.000
_cell.length_c   1.000
_cell.angle_alpha   90.00
_cell.angle_beta   90.00
_cell.angle_gamma   90.00
#
_symmetry.space_group_name_H-M   'P 1'
#
loop_
_entity.id
_entity.type
_entity.pdbx_description
1 polymer ?
#
loop_
_entity_poly.entity_id
_entity_poly.type
_entity_poly.pdbx_seq_one_letter_code
_entity_poly.pdbx_strand_id
1 'polypeptide(L)'
;MRPIDLPACGPGHGAPLTHVGFRPDGQRLASCSYDGTVIVWDTGDPSRPAVLARLRHRRLVNACAWNPVDGEVLATASADKTVAVWRVGEEGGAVLQTVLARHTDDINSVAWLPDGKRLICVSEDGRATLWSAADGAFLCEVGSHEAHCMMVSVSAQGLVATVGEDGLVAVSDPDGRGAPVTRRYGSSIEGCAWSHSGRLLAVARDDGAVDLLTAGLEVVRTVAVSTSAARSVAWSEDDSSFVVGAYDGALHCFDVAGRRLHRIEDRRVWPRSVSAARGVVAAGSFWNGPHLYDFATGAEVFAPAGATHGPNALARLGGDLLIGTDSGLVVAVALEAGGTDCGPVRLVDFGLSPVLSLAVHDGVLFAGTYCGHVLRHDGRAVTSSAQLGAPVPSLAVHDGHLVAGTYNGEFLLIAPDTLGVVERVEAHGGSVKSLAAVPGGFLSAATDRTVEAGGVHGRSRLWEHGNLVNAVAVLGAGVAASASRDHTVKAGRIARLPDGTWRAQCVQTLLGPDESVKCVALMGSAERPVVLAGSYDFGLYAWQVDFDEAAATLASGRVVDHFAQGVSCMLRLDDDTVAVAGWDGRVLLVGVDSAGLPVVERSLHLGELLTSPTRPTAAAPVGRTVESRAA
;
A
#
# COMPACT_ATOMS: atom_id res chain seq x y z
N MET A 1 25.43 16.64 2.58
CA MET A 1 23.99 16.47 2.75
C MET A 1 23.50 17.51 3.75
N ARG A 2 22.62 18.41 3.36
CA ARG A 2 21.94 19.29 4.32
C ARG A 2 20.89 18.45 5.05
N PRO A 3 20.72 18.57 6.38
CA PRO A 3 19.60 17.96 7.05
C PRO A 3 18.32 18.57 6.46
N ILE A 4 17.42 17.71 5.99
CA ILE A 4 16.08 18.12 5.60
C ILE A 4 15.34 18.30 6.92
N ASP A 5 15.02 19.54 7.30
CA ASP A 5 14.10 19.81 8.41
C ASP A 5 12.71 19.30 7.98
N LEU A 6 12.35 18.14 8.50
CA LEU A 6 11.00 17.62 8.33
C LEU A 6 10.04 18.51 9.14
N PRO A 7 8.89 18.92 8.58
CA PRO A 7 7.86 19.57 9.38
C PRO A 7 7.59 18.69 10.59
N ALA A 8 7.44 19.32 11.76
CA ALA A 8 7.13 18.63 13.00
C ALA A 8 5.82 17.86 12.80
N CYS A 9 5.94 16.57 12.50
CA CYS A 9 4.78 15.68 12.50
C CYS A 9 4.16 15.77 13.90
N GLY A 10 2.85 15.87 13.98
CA GLY A 10 2.11 15.76 15.22
C GLY A 10 2.49 14.48 16.02
N PRO A 11 1.86 14.16 17.12
CA PRO A 11 2.26 13.04 17.98
C PRO A 11 2.22 11.65 17.30
N GLY A 12 1.76 11.53 16.05
CA GLY A 12 1.65 10.30 15.28
C GLY A 12 2.58 10.19 14.07
N HIS A 13 2.32 9.20 13.23
CA HIS A 13 3.00 8.99 11.94
C HIS A 13 2.53 10.00 10.89
N GLY A 14 3.38 10.26 9.89
CA GLY A 14 3.08 11.11 8.75
C GLY A 14 2.50 10.37 7.54
N ALA A 15 2.49 9.03 7.55
CA ALA A 15 1.97 8.18 6.48
C ALA A 15 1.27 6.94 7.06
N PRO A 16 0.55 6.14 6.24
CA PRO A 16 -0.11 4.92 6.69
C PRO A 16 0.81 3.94 7.41
N LEU A 17 0.25 3.18 8.35
CA LEU A 17 0.97 2.16 9.10
C LEU A 17 1.11 0.88 8.27
N THR A 18 2.33 0.35 8.22
CA THR A 18 2.66 -0.93 7.57
C THR A 18 2.51 -2.10 8.52
N HIS A 19 2.86 -1.91 9.81
CA HIS A 19 2.86 -2.98 10.81
C HIS A 19 2.58 -2.45 12.20
N VAL A 20 1.99 -3.31 13.03
CA VAL A 20 1.81 -3.10 14.47
C VAL A 20 2.23 -4.36 15.22
N GLY A 21 2.92 -4.22 16.36
CA GLY A 21 3.37 -5.34 17.17
C GLY A 21 3.35 -5.01 18.66
N PHE A 22 2.52 -5.70 19.44
CA PHE A 22 2.57 -5.61 20.89
C PHE A 22 3.84 -6.27 21.44
N ARG A 23 4.39 -5.67 22.50
CA ARG A 23 5.29 -6.39 23.39
C ARG A 23 4.50 -7.54 24.06
N PRO A 24 5.13 -8.70 24.35
CA PRO A 24 4.39 -9.86 24.88
C PRO A 24 3.55 -9.59 26.13
N ASP A 25 3.94 -8.64 26.97
CA ASP A 25 3.18 -8.24 28.16
C ASP A 25 2.04 -7.23 27.88
N GLY A 26 1.88 -6.79 26.62
CA GLY A 26 0.88 -5.83 26.19
C GLY A 26 1.04 -4.40 26.76
N GLN A 27 2.14 -4.09 27.47
CA GLN A 27 2.39 -2.76 28.04
C GLN A 27 2.93 -1.77 27.02
N ARG A 28 3.45 -2.26 25.89
CA ARG A 28 3.99 -1.45 24.81
C ARG A 28 3.53 -1.99 23.45
N LEU A 29 3.34 -1.07 22.52
CA LEU A 29 3.04 -1.34 21.13
C LEU A 29 4.08 -0.63 20.27
N ALA A 30 4.61 -1.29 19.24
CA ALA A 30 5.37 -0.65 18.20
C ALA A 30 4.51 -0.54 16.93
N SER A 31 4.52 0.60 16.27
CA SER A 31 3.91 0.81 14.95
C SER A 31 4.95 1.24 13.95
N CYS A 32 4.93 0.64 12.76
CA CYS A 32 5.81 0.93 11.63
C CYS A 32 5.04 1.65 10.54
N SER A 33 5.70 2.47 9.72
CA SER A 33 5.03 3.29 8.72
C SER A 33 5.83 3.47 7.43
N TYR A 34 5.11 3.84 6.37
CA TYR A 34 5.68 4.31 5.10
C TYR A 34 6.52 5.58 5.24
N ASP A 35 6.38 6.35 6.34
CA ASP A 35 7.19 7.54 6.61
C ASP A 35 8.64 7.22 7.06
N GLY A 36 9.00 5.93 7.11
CA GLY A 36 10.32 5.47 7.54
C GLY A 36 10.51 5.50 9.06
N THR A 37 9.46 5.74 9.84
CA THR A 37 9.54 5.75 11.30
C THR A 37 8.90 4.53 11.95
N VAL A 38 9.38 4.22 13.16
CA VAL A 38 8.70 3.34 14.10
C VAL A 38 8.39 4.16 15.35
N ILE A 39 7.16 4.11 15.80
CA ILE A 39 6.73 4.74 17.05
C ILE A 39 6.47 3.65 18.08
N VAL A 40 7.10 3.80 19.24
CA VAL A 40 6.81 2.96 20.39
C VAL A 40 5.82 3.71 21.29
N TRP A 41 4.72 3.05 21.61
CA TRP A 41 3.62 3.57 22.42
C TRP A 41 3.62 2.87 23.77
N ASP A 42 3.38 3.62 24.83
CA ASP A 42 2.93 3.09 26.11
C ASP A 42 1.45 2.73 25.99
N THR A 43 1.12 1.48 26.24
CA THR A 43 -0.23 0.92 26.19
C THR A 43 -0.64 0.33 27.55
N GLY A 44 0.00 0.75 28.64
CA GLY A 44 -0.39 0.40 30.00
C GLY A 44 -1.86 0.72 30.27
N ASP A 45 -2.33 1.87 29.76
CA ASP A 45 -3.75 2.19 29.55
C ASP A 45 -4.04 2.22 28.04
N PRO A 46 -4.65 1.16 27.47
CA PRO A 46 -4.88 1.09 26.03
C PRO A 46 -5.90 2.11 25.52
N SER A 47 -6.69 2.75 26.42
CA SER A 47 -7.61 3.83 26.05
C SER A 47 -6.89 5.18 25.84
N ARG A 48 -5.64 5.30 26.27
CA ARG A 48 -4.83 6.51 26.20
C ARG A 48 -3.36 6.22 25.88
N PRO A 49 -3.07 5.58 24.74
CA PRO A 49 -1.69 5.27 24.38
C PRO A 49 -0.87 6.56 24.24
N ALA A 50 0.34 6.56 24.79
CA ALA A 50 1.27 7.68 24.76
C ALA A 50 2.55 7.32 23.99
N VAL A 51 3.10 8.27 23.25
CA VAL A 51 4.36 8.07 22.53
C VAL A 51 5.53 8.03 23.51
N LEU A 52 6.27 6.92 23.55
CA LEU A 52 7.48 6.74 24.33
C LEU A 52 8.76 7.03 23.54
N ALA A 53 8.86 6.52 22.31
CA ALA A 53 10.05 6.65 21.50
C ALA A 53 9.71 6.73 20.01
N ARG A 54 10.63 7.34 19.24
CA ARG A 54 10.61 7.35 17.78
C ARG A 54 11.93 6.83 17.27
N LEU A 55 11.86 5.83 16.38
CA LEU A 55 12.99 5.24 15.68
C LEU A 55 12.89 5.59 14.21
N ARG A 56 14.00 5.59 13.49
CA ARG A 56 14.00 5.97 12.09
C ARG A 56 14.92 5.09 11.26
N HIS A 57 14.40 4.64 10.14
CA HIS A 57 15.10 4.04 9.01
C HIS A 57 15.26 5.04 7.85
N ARG A 58 16.05 4.69 6.85
CA ARG A 58 16.23 5.51 5.64
C ARG A 58 15.04 5.41 4.69
N ARG A 59 14.27 4.31 4.77
CA ARG A 59 13.13 3.97 3.92
C ARG A 59 11.97 3.54 4.80
N LEU A 60 10.85 3.20 4.16
CA LEU A 60 9.68 2.67 4.88
C LEU A 60 10.05 1.47 5.76
N VAL A 61 9.33 1.29 6.84
CA VAL A 61 9.55 0.16 7.77
C VAL A 61 8.41 -0.83 7.60
N ASN A 62 8.73 -2.06 7.20
CA ASN A 62 7.73 -3.08 6.88
C ASN A 62 7.23 -3.84 8.10
N ALA A 63 8.09 -4.11 9.08
CA ALA A 63 7.73 -4.91 10.26
C ALA A 63 8.58 -4.59 11.48
N CYS A 64 8.09 -5.01 12.64
CA CYS A 64 8.83 -4.99 13.89
C CYS A 64 8.51 -6.22 14.74
N ALA A 65 9.46 -6.60 15.61
CA ALA A 65 9.28 -7.70 16.56
C ALA A 65 9.98 -7.38 17.88
N TRP A 66 9.28 -7.53 18.99
CA TRP A 66 9.84 -7.44 20.33
C TRP A 66 10.58 -8.71 20.71
N ASN A 67 11.70 -8.55 21.40
CA ASN A 67 12.45 -9.68 21.92
C ASN A 67 11.62 -10.39 23.01
N PRO A 68 11.43 -11.72 22.94
CA PRO A 68 10.57 -12.45 23.86
C PRO A 68 11.17 -12.61 25.29
N VAL A 69 12.48 -12.38 25.44
CA VAL A 69 13.21 -12.53 26.72
C VAL A 69 13.55 -11.17 27.33
N ASP A 70 14.02 -10.23 26.50
CA ASP A 70 14.37 -8.87 26.90
C ASP A 70 13.35 -7.91 26.26
N GLY A 71 12.29 -7.59 27.00
CA GLY A 71 11.21 -6.72 26.53
C GLY A 71 11.60 -5.27 26.23
N GLU A 72 12.85 -4.85 26.49
CA GLU A 72 13.38 -3.56 26.07
C GLU A 72 13.99 -3.58 24.67
N VAL A 73 14.17 -4.77 24.08
CA VAL A 73 14.80 -4.91 22.76
C VAL A 73 13.75 -5.10 21.67
N LEU A 74 13.84 -4.27 20.63
CA LEU A 74 12.97 -4.25 19.46
C LEU A 74 13.80 -4.41 18.18
N ALA A 75 13.42 -5.33 17.31
CA ALA A 75 13.94 -5.43 15.95
C ALA A 75 12.96 -4.79 14.96
N THR A 76 13.48 -4.08 13.96
CA THR A 76 12.69 -3.40 12.93
C THR A 76 13.25 -3.70 11.54
N ALA A 77 12.40 -4.11 10.61
CA ALA A 77 12.74 -4.50 9.24
C ALA A 77 12.28 -3.43 8.25
N SER A 78 13.15 -3.04 7.32
CA SER A 78 12.91 -1.90 6.43
C SER A 78 13.23 -2.22 4.96
N ALA A 79 12.59 -1.46 4.07
CA ALA A 79 12.93 -1.36 2.66
C ALA A 79 14.33 -0.73 2.41
N ASP A 80 15.01 -0.21 3.44
CA ASP A 80 16.41 0.16 3.32
C ASP A 80 17.36 -1.06 3.30
N LYS A 81 16.79 -2.29 3.19
CA LYS A 81 17.47 -3.59 3.11
C LYS A 81 18.19 -3.98 4.39
N THR A 82 17.80 -3.36 5.51
CA THR A 82 18.39 -3.60 6.83
C THR A 82 17.34 -4.00 7.87
N VAL A 83 17.81 -4.76 8.87
CA VAL A 83 17.12 -4.88 10.15
C VAL A 83 17.93 -4.12 11.19
N ALA A 84 17.28 -3.23 11.92
CA ALA A 84 17.89 -2.53 13.05
C ALA A 84 17.40 -3.11 14.37
N VAL A 85 18.30 -3.33 15.30
CA VAL A 85 18.01 -3.80 16.67
C VAL A 85 18.21 -2.62 17.62
N TRP A 86 17.18 -2.29 18.36
CA TRP A 86 17.11 -1.14 19.24
C TRP A 86 16.91 -1.56 20.69
N ARG A 87 17.50 -0.84 21.62
CA ARG A 87 17.08 -0.86 23.04
C ARG A 87 16.23 0.36 23.33
N VAL A 88 15.01 0.12 23.79
CA VAL A 88 14.02 1.16 24.12
C VAL A 88 13.83 1.19 25.62
N GLY A 89 14.29 2.26 26.28
CA GLY A 89 14.23 2.42 27.72
C GLY A 89 12.79 2.54 28.27
N GLU A 90 12.62 2.32 29.56
CA GLU A 90 11.29 2.40 30.19
C GLU A 90 10.72 3.81 30.23
N GLU A 91 11.57 4.81 30.42
CA GLU A 91 11.17 6.23 30.47
C GLU A 91 11.10 6.90 29.09
N GLY A 92 11.24 6.10 28.02
CA GLY A 92 11.38 6.59 26.65
C GLY A 92 12.84 6.76 26.23
N GLY A 93 13.02 7.09 24.96
CA GLY A 93 14.34 7.09 24.32
C GLY A 93 14.73 5.71 23.78
N ALA A 94 15.58 5.71 22.76
CA ALA A 94 16.03 4.48 22.13
C ALA A 94 17.48 4.59 21.68
N VAL A 95 18.20 3.48 21.78
CA VAL A 95 19.60 3.35 21.35
C VAL A 95 19.71 2.23 20.31
N LEU A 96 20.27 2.55 19.15
CA LEU A 96 20.58 1.55 18.13
C LEU A 96 21.73 0.67 18.65
N GLN A 97 21.49 -0.64 18.72
CA GLN A 97 22.47 -1.63 19.15
C GLN A 97 23.24 -2.23 17.97
N THR A 98 22.50 -2.65 16.95
CA THR A 98 23.05 -3.43 15.83
C THR A 98 22.24 -3.20 14.57
N VAL A 99 22.89 -3.31 13.41
CA VAL A 99 22.26 -3.29 12.08
C VAL A 99 22.66 -4.55 11.30
N LEU A 100 21.67 -5.28 10.79
CA LEU A 100 21.86 -6.46 9.96
C LEU A 100 21.67 -6.04 8.50
N ALA A 101 22.68 -6.29 7.66
CA ALA A 101 22.70 -5.85 6.27
C ALA A 101 23.35 -6.93 5.38
N ARG A 102 22.55 -7.66 4.61
CA ARG A 102 23.00 -8.66 3.64
C ARG A 102 21.98 -8.89 2.53
N HIS A 103 20.69 -8.62 2.81
CA HIS A 103 19.65 -8.75 1.81
C HIS A 103 19.86 -7.78 0.65
N THR A 104 19.48 -8.20 -0.54
CA THR A 104 19.63 -7.41 -1.77
C THR A 104 18.37 -6.66 -2.13
N ASP A 105 17.28 -6.91 -1.38
CA ASP A 105 15.98 -6.29 -1.57
C ASP A 105 15.29 -6.00 -0.23
N ASP A 106 14.09 -5.41 -0.27
CA ASP A 106 13.29 -5.02 0.89
C ASP A 106 13.16 -6.16 1.91
N ILE A 107 13.32 -5.84 3.19
CA ILE A 107 13.05 -6.81 4.26
C ILE A 107 11.60 -6.65 4.70
N ASN A 108 10.79 -7.68 4.46
CA ASN A 108 9.35 -7.65 4.68
C ASN A 108 8.95 -7.98 6.11
N SER A 109 9.66 -8.89 6.78
CA SER A 109 9.31 -9.34 8.13
C SER A 109 10.53 -9.77 8.93
N VAL A 110 10.40 -9.70 10.26
CA VAL A 110 11.41 -10.12 11.23
C VAL A 110 10.74 -10.81 12.42
N ALA A 111 11.36 -11.87 12.95
CA ALA A 111 10.90 -12.56 14.15
C ALA A 111 12.09 -13.03 15.00
N TRP A 112 11.91 -13.02 16.31
CA TRP A 112 12.88 -13.56 17.26
C TRP A 112 12.72 -15.05 17.47
N LEU A 113 13.82 -15.76 17.67
CA LEU A 113 13.77 -17.09 18.25
C LEU A 113 13.46 -16.98 19.76
N PRO A 114 12.88 -18.05 20.36
CA PRO A 114 12.52 -18.04 21.79
C PRO A 114 13.71 -17.84 22.75
N ASP A 115 14.94 -18.06 22.27
CA ASP A 115 16.17 -17.82 23.05
C ASP A 115 16.47 -16.32 23.26
N GLY A 116 15.79 -15.43 22.54
CA GLY A 116 16.01 -13.98 22.57
C GLY A 116 17.40 -13.53 22.06
N LYS A 117 18.19 -14.44 21.50
CA LYS A 117 19.57 -14.19 21.03
C LYS A 117 19.70 -14.19 19.53
N ARG A 118 18.80 -14.87 18.84
CA ARG A 118 18.79 -15.03 17.39
C ARG A 118 17.49 -14.51 16.81
N LEU A 119 17.58 -14.02 15.60
CA LEU A 119 16.40 -13.55 14.85
C LEU A 119 16.45 -14.01 13.40
N ILE A 120 15.26 -14.15 12.81
CA ILE A 120 15.05 -14.46 11.40
C ILE A 120 14.54 -13.21 10.72
N CYS A 121 15.04 -12.90 9.53
CA CYS A 121 14.43 -11.94 8.63
C CYS A 121 14.17 -12.55 7.26
N VAL A 122 13.10 -12.07 6.61
CA VAL A 122 12.68 -12.49 5.28
C VAL A 122 12.55 -11.28 4.36
N SER A 123 12.91 -11.48 3.10
CA SER A 123 13.08 -10.39 2.14
C SER A 123 12.40 -10.69 0.80
N GLU A 124 12.18 -9.63 0.03
CA GLU A 124 11.75 -9.70 -1.37
C GLU A 124 12.78 -10.39 -2.28
N ASP A 125 14.04 -10.50 -1.83
CA ASP A 125 15.06 -11.32 -2.50
C ASP A 125 14.78 -12.85 -2.41
N GLY A 126 13.65 -13.22 -1.80
CA GLY A 126 13.17 -14.60 -1.67
C GLY A 126 13.80 -15.38 -0.51
N ARG A 127 14.75 -14.80 0.24
CA ARG A 127 15.51 -15.53 1.26
C ARG A 127 14.99 -15.30 2.66
N ALA A 128 15.06 -16.36 3.49
CA ALA A 128 14.90 -16.32 4.93
C ALA A 128 16.25 -16.57 5.61
N THR A 129 16.73 -15.63 6.41
CA THR A 129 18.08 -15.62 6.97
C THR A 129 18.08 -15.55 8.48
N LEU A 130 19.00 -16.29 9.12
CA LEU A 130 19.19 -16.37 10.57
C LEU A 130 20.41 -15.53 10.99
N TRP A 131 20.26 -14.79 12.08
CA TRP A 131 21.25 -13.85 12.58
C TRP A 131 21.45 -13.95 14.08
N SER A 132 22.65 -13.63 14.53
CA SER A 132 22.96 -13.34 15.92
C SER A 132 22.63 -11.88 16.22
N ALA A 133 21.79 -11.62 17.23
CA ALA A 133 21.40 -10.26 17.60
C ALA A 133 22.50 -9.51 18.36
N ALA A 134 23.43 -10.22 18.98
CA ALA A 134 24.45 -9.62 19.84
C ALA A 134 25.51 -8.84 19.04
N ASP A 135 25.91 -9.34 17.88
CA ASP A 135 26.99 -8.81 17.06
C ASP A 135 26.57 -8.57 15.60
N GLY A 136 25.33 -8.89 15.25
CA GLY A 136 24.83 -8.76 13.88
C GLY A 136 25.40 -9.78 12.90
N ALA A 137 25.98 -10.87 13.38
CA ALA A 137 26.57 -11.88 12.51
C ALA A 137 25.49 -12.69 11.76
N PHE A 138 25.66 -12.81 10.45
CA PHE A 138 24.89 -13.75 9.64
C PHE A 138 25.29 -15.20 10.02
N LEU A 139 24.32 -16.04 10.33
CA LEU A 139 24.55 -17.43 10.72
C LEU A 139 24.33 -18.39 9.55
N CYS A 140 23.15 -18.38 8.98
CA CYS A 140 22.80 -19.21 7.82
C CYS A 140 21.52 -18.73 7.13
N GLU A 141 21.23 -19.31 5.99
CA GLU A 141 19.93 -19.26 5.33
C GLU A 141 19.07 -20.43 5.83
N VAL A 142 17.82 -20.15 6.23
CA VAL A 142 16.91 -21.16 6.79
C VAL A 142 15.79 -21.54 5.84
N GLY A 143 15.66 -20.85 4.71
CA GLY A 143 14.70 -21.14 3.68
C GLY A 143 14.76 -20.16 2.51
N SER A 144 14.14 -20.53 1.40
CA SER A 144 14.03 -19.71 0.21
C SER A 144 12.69 -19.91 -0.49
N HIS A 145 12.24 -18.85 -1.15
CA HIS A 145 11.04 -18.75 -1.98
C HIS A 145 11.42 -18.43 -3.44
N GLU A 146 10.61 -18.87 -4.39
CA GLU A 146 10.80 -18.55 -5.82
C GLU A 146 10.35 -17.14 -6.19
N ALA A 147 9.58 -16.50 -5.29
CA ALA A 147 9.16 -15.11 -5.35
C ALA A 147 9.45 -14.43 -4.00
N HIS A 148 8.81 -13.29 -3.71
CA HIS A 148 9.04 -12.57 -2.46
C HIS A 148 8.65 -13.42 -1.25
N CYS A 149 9.55 -13.51 -0.28
CA CYS A 149 9.22 -14.03 1.04
C CYS A 149 8.55 -12.91 1.85
N MET A 150 7.27 -13.11 2.21
CA MET A 150 6.42 -12.03 2.74
C MET A 150 6.39 -11.95 4.25
N MET A 151 6.28 -13.11 4.93
CA MET A 151 6.12 -13.14 6.38
C MET A 151 6.91 -14.28 6.99
N VAL A 152 7.39 -14.04 8.21
CA VAL A 152 7.98 -15.06 9.09
C VAL A 152 7.28 -15.07 10.43
N SER A 153 7.04 -16.27 10.97
CA SER A 153 6.54 -16.48 12.33
C SER A 153 7.33 -17.59 13.00
N VAL A 154 7.62 -17.45 14.30
CA VAL A 154 8.39 -18.43 15.06
C VAL A 154 7.53 -19.02 16.18
N SER A 155 7.49 -20.35 16.29
CA SER A 155 6.73 -21.03 17.32
C SER A 155 7.46 -20.98 18.69
N ALA A 156 6.73 -21.27 19.77
CA ALA A 156 7.31 -21.42 21.11
C ALA A 156 8.41 -22.48 21.19
N GLN A 157 8.40 -23.46 20.26
CA GLN A 157 9.41 -24.52 20.17
C GLN A 157 10.60 -24.12 19.28
N GLY A 158 10.57 -22.94 18.68
CA GLY A 158 11.62 -22.43 17.79
C GLY A 158 11.50 -22.86 16.33
N LEU A 159 10.38 -23.47 15.91
CA LEU A 159 10.13 -23.75 14.50
C LEU A 159 9.81 -22.45 13.76
N VAL A 160 10.43 -22.29 12.61
CA VAL A 160 10.29 -21.12 11.73
C VAL A 160 9.32 -21.44 10.62
N ALA A 161 8.22 -20.69 10.53
CA ALA A 161 7.31 -20.69 9.40
C ALA A 161 7.59 -19.50 8.51
N THR A 162 7.73 -19.71 7.20
CA THR A 162 7.83 -18.67 6.17
C THR A 162 6.75 -18.83 5.12
N VAL A 163 6.24 -17.73 4.60
CA VAL A 163 5.23 -17.69 3.54
C VAL A 163 5.60 -16.67 2.49
N GLY A 164 5.16 -16.86 1.24
CA GLY A 164 5.52 -15.98 0.14
C GLY A 164 4.50 -15.88 -0.97
N GLU A 165 4.77 -14.97 -1.90
CA GLU A 165 3.96 -14.71 -3.10
C GLU A 165 3.92 -15.91 -4.06
N ASP A 166 4.89 -16.84 -3.95
CA ASP A 166 4.90 -18.10 -4.70
C ASP A 166 3.89 -19.14 -4.19
N GLY A 167 3.08 -18.78 -3.19
CA GLY A 167 2.11 -19.66 -2.55
C GLY A 167 2.75 -20.75 -1.67
N LEU A 168 4.04 -20.67 -1.40
CA LEU A 168 4.75 -21.63 -0.55
C LEU A 168 4.55 -21.26 0.92
N VAL A 169 4.25 -22.29 1.73
CA VAL A 169 4.40 -22.30 3.19
C VAL A 169 5.50 -23.29 3.52
N ALA A 170 6.52 -22.85 4.23
CA ALA A 170 7.60 -23.72 4.69
C ALA A 170 7.75 -23.65 6.21
N VAL A 171 7.92 -24.80 6.85
CA VAL A 171 8.26 -24.90 8.29
C VAL A 171 9.61 -25.60 8.41
N SER A 172 10.57 -24.92 9.04
CA SER A 172 11.94 -25.39 9.21
C SER A 172 12.40 -25.29 10.66
N ASP A 173 13.36 -26.14 11.04
CA ASP A 173 14.10 -26.01 12.29
C ASP A 173 15.39 -25.22 11.98
N PRO A 174 15.61 -24.05 12.58
CA PRO A 174 16.78 -23.21 12.28
C PRO A 174 18.11 -23.83 12.74
N ASP A 175 18.07 -24.86 13.60
CA ASP A 175 19.25 -25.64 14.02
C ASP A 175 19.53 -26.80 13.07
N GLY A 176 18.78 -26.93 11.97
CA GLY A 176 18.97 -27.98 10.95
C GLY A 176 18.54 -29.37 11.36
N ARG A 177 17.65 -29.48 12.35
CA ARG A 177 17.12 -30.76 12.82
C ARG A 177 15.97 -31.23 11.91
N GLY A 178 16.29 -31.90 10.83
CA GLY A 178 15.33 -32.41 9.85
C GLY A 178 15.23 -31.56 8.58
N ALA A 179 14.56 -32.11 7.57
CA ALA A 179 14.26 -31.40 6.35
C ALA A 179 13.07 -30.45 6.56
N PRO A 180 13.03 -29.31 5.89
CA PRO A 180 11.85 -28.44 5.90
C PRO A 180 10.60 -29.16 5.41
N VAL A 181 9.47 -28.93 6.09
CA VAL A 181 8.16 -29.37 5.62
C VAL A 181 7.56 -28.23 4.80
N THR A 182 7.02 -28.54 3.63
CA THR A 182 6.48 -27.54 2.73
C THR A 182 5.07 -27.86 2.27
N ARG A 183 4.28 -26.82 2.03
CA ARG A 183 2.96 -26.89 1.41
C ARG A 183 2.82 -25.75 0.40
N ARG A 184 2.28 -26.05 -0.78
CA ARG A 184 2.08 -25.05 -1.83
C ARG A 184 0.59 -24.82 -2.08
N TYR A 185 0.21 -23.56 -2.20
CA TYR A 185 -1.13 -23.08 -2.55
C TYR A 185 -1.12 -22.49 -3.96
N GLY A 186 -2.31 -22.40 -4.56
CA GLY A 186 -2.47 -21.81 -5.90
C GLY A 186 -2.53 -20.27 -5.92
N SER A 187 -2.45 -19.63 -4.75
CA SER A 187 -2.48 -18.16 -4.60
C SER A 187 -1.35 -17.70 -3.68
N SER A 188 -1.00 -16.43 -3.75
CA SER A 188 -0.06 -15.77 -2.84
C SER A 188 -0.51 -15.90 -1.38
N ILE A 189 0.47 -15.92 -0.48
CA ILE A 189 0.26 -15.93 0.97
C ILE A 189 1.11 -14.82 1.57
N GLU A 190 0.46 -13.87 2.23
CA GLU A 190 1.15 -12.71 2.81
C GLU A 190 1.15 -12.70 4.34
N GLY A 191 0.37 -13.56 4.99
CA GLY A 191 0.27 -13.59 6.44
C GLY A 191 0.33 -14.98 7.05
N CYS A 192 1.11 -15.12 8.12
CA CYS A 192 1.07 -16.32 8.96
C CYS A 192 1.37 -15.98 10.43
N ALA A 193 0.79 -16.76 11.34
CA ALA A 193 1.07 -16.63 12.77
C ALA A 193 0.96 -17.97 13.49
N TRP A 194 2.00 -18.34 14.23
CA TRP A 194 1.91 -19.44 15.20
C TRP A 194 1.01 -19.03 16.38
N SER A 195 0.21 -19.96 16.86
CA SER A 195 -0.43 -19.83 18.17
C SER A 195 0.62 -19.77 19.28
N HIS A 196 0.32 -19.18 20.44
CA HIS A 196 1.26 -19.01 21.55
C HIS A 196 1.80 -20.36 22.06
N SER A 197 0.96 -21.40 22.05
CA SER A 197 1.39 -22.76 22.38
C SER A 197 2.28 -23.40 21.30
N GLY A 198 2.36 -22.83 20.10
CA GLY A 198 3.06 -23.41 18.95
C GLY A 198 2.41 -24.66 18.37
N ARG A 199 1.15 -24.94 18.70
CA ARG A 199 0.42 -26.12 18.21
C ARG A 199 -0.20 -25.92 16.84
N LEU A 200 -0.62 -24.71 16.52
CA LEU A 200 -1.30 -24.35 15.27
C LEU A 200 -0.57 -23.20 14.59
N LEU A 201 -0.45 -23.30 13.27
CA LEU A 201 -0.02 -22.23 12.39
C LEU A 201 -1.25 -21.75 11.63
N ALA A 202 -1.64 -20.48 11.79
CA ALA A 202 -2.64 -19.84 10.95
C ALA A 202 -1.97 -19.25 9.72
N VAL A 203 -2.53 -19.50 8.54
CA VAL A 203 -2.03 -19.03 7.24
C VAL A 203 -3.14 -18.27 6.54
N ALA A 204 -2.93 -16.98 6.30
CA ALA A 204 -3.89 -16.09 5.64
C ALA A 204 -3.63 -16.08 4.13
N ARG A 205 -4.66 -16.41 3.34
CA ARG A 205 -4.59 -16.65 1.91
C ARG A 205 -5.25 -15.54 1.12
N ASP A 206 -4.75 -15.28 -0.08
CA ASP A 206 -5.31 -14.27 -0.99
C ASP A 206 -6.70 -14.60 -1.53
N ASP A 207 -7.13 -15.87 -1.45
CA ASP A 207 -8.50 -16.26 -1.80
C ASP A 207 -9.53 -15.96 -0.68
N GLY A 208 -9.11 -15.28 0.39
CA GLY A 208 -9.98 -14.87 1.48
C GLY A 208 -10.23 -15.94 2.55
N ALA A 209 -9.47 -17.02 2.56
CA ALA A 209 -9.54 -18.04 3.60
C ALA A 209 -8.34 -18.01 4.54
N VAL A 210 -8.49 -18.61 5.71
CA VAL A 210 -7.42 -18.91 6.65
C VAL A 210 -7.38 -20.41 6.91
N ASP A 211 -6.21 -21.03 6.72
CA ASP A 211 -5.98 -22.41 7.13
C ASP A 211 -5.28 -22.46 8.50
N LEU A 212 -5.81 -23.27 9.41
CA LEU A 212 -5.15 -23.66 10.64
C LEU A 212 -4.42 -24.98 10.39
N LEU A 213 -3.09 -24.96 10.52
CA LEU A 213 -2.21 -26.07 10.17
C LEU A 213 -1.51 -26.62 11.41
N THR A 214 -1.15 -27.92 11.40
CA THR A 214 -0.17 -28.48 12.34
C THR A 214 1.26 -28.05 11.95
N ALA A 215 2.25 -28.34 12.79
CA ALA A 215 3.67 -28.15 12.43
C ALA A 215 4.11 -29.00 11.22
N GLY A 216 3.42 -30.10 10.93
CA GLY A 216 3.59 -30.91 9.71
C GLY A 216 2.82 -30.38 8.50
N LEU A 217 2.25 -29.19 8.59
CA LEU A 217 1.44 -28.54 7.55
C LEU A 217 0.19 -29.33 7.13
N GLU A 218 -0.33 -30.20 8.01
CA GLU A 218 -1.64 -30.82 7.83
C GLU A 218 -2.75 -29.82 8.17
N VAL A 219 -3.77 -29.73 7.33
CA VAL A 219 -4.92 -28.83 7.54
C VAL A 219 -5.80 -29.40 8.65
N VAL A 220 -5.84 -28.70 9.77
CA VAL A 220 -6.79 -28.96 10.86
C VAL A 220 -8.15 -28.35 10.53
N ARG A 221 -8.12 -27.14 9.94
CA ARG A 221 -9.35 -26.40 9.58
C ARG A 221 -9.06 -25.34 8.53
N THR A 222 -10.02 -25.18 7.62
CA THR A 222 -10.13 -24.02 6.72
C THR A 222 -11.29 -23.15 7.16
N VAL A 223 -11.05 -21.85 7.31
CA VAL A 223 -12.06 -20.86 7.68
C VAL A 223 -12.23 -19.86 6.54
N ALA A 224 -13.44 -19.78 5.97
CA ALA A 224 -13.77 -18.75 5.00
C ALA A 224 -13.99 -17.41 5.73
N VAL A 225 -13.13 -16.45 5.49
CA VAL A 225 -13.14 -15.14 6.17
C VAL A 225 -13.93 -14.12 5.36
N SER A 226 -13.55 -13.94 4.10
CA SER A 226 -14.06 -12.92 3.19
C SER A 226 -13.96 -13.40 1.74
N THR A 227 -14.53 -12.65 0.80
CA THR A 227 -14.28 -12.80 -0.64
C THR A 227 -13.04 -12.01 -1.11
N SER A 228 -12.46 -11.21 -0.22
CA SER A 228 -11.22 -10.46 -0.43
C SER A 228 -10.07 -11.11 0.31
N ALA A 229 -8.84 -10.87 -0.13
CA ALA A 229 -7.63 -11.44 0.45
C ALA A 229 -7.56 -11.27 1.98
N ALA A 230 -7.24 -12.35 2.69
CA ALA A 230 -6.86 -12.33 4.08
C ALA A 230 -5.36 -12.02 4.17
N ARG A 231 -4.96 -11.07 5.03
CA ARG A 231 -3.59 -10.50 5.02
C ARG A 231 -2.81 -10.71 6.29
N SER A 232 -3.47 -10.69 7.42
CA SER A 232 -2.80 -10.77 8.71
C SER A 232 -3.62 -11.56 9.71
N VAL A 233 -2.93 -12.21 10.65
CA VAL A 233 -3.56 -13.02 11.70
C VAL A 233 -2.86 -12.74 13.02
N ALA A 234 -3.65 -12.64 14.10
CA ALA A 234 -3.14 -12.63 15.46
C ALA A 234 -4.02 -13.50 16.36
N TRP A 235 -3.40 -14.19 17.31
CA TRP A 235 -4.06 -15.11 18.24
C TRP A 235 -4.42 -14.42 19.55
N SER A 236 -5.51 -14.87 20.19
CA SER A 236 -5.77 -14.57 21.61
C SER A 236 -4.72 -15.24 22.49
N GLU A 237 -4.47 -14.70 23.68
CA GLU A 237 -3.44 -15.21 24.61
C GLU A 237 -3.63 -16.69 25.00
N ASP A 238 -4.88 -17.14 25.06
CA ASP A 238 -5.27 -18.50 25.42
C ASP A 238 -5.36 -19.46 24.21
N ASP A 239 -5.00 -18.98 23.01
CA ASP A 239 -5.12 -19.71 21.74
C ASP A 239 -6.56 -20.17 21.41
N SER A 240 -7.57 -19.71 22.10
CA SER A 240 -8.97 -20.13 21.87
C SER A 240 -9.61 -19.45 20.66
N SER A 241 -9.05 -18.33 20.23
CA SER A 241 -9.56 -17.49 19.15
C SER A 241 -8.45 -16.77 18.41
N PHE A 242 -8.78 -16.22 17.23
CA PHE A 242 -7.87 -15.44 16.41
C PHE A 242 -8.61 -14.34 15.66
N VAL A 243 -7.90 -13.28 15.33
CA VAL A 243 -8.38 -12.16 14.51
C VAL A 243 -7.67 -12.16 13.18
N VAL A 244 -8.41 -11.88 12.11
CA VAL A 244 -7.91 -11.82 10.73
C VAL A 244 -8.21 -10.44 10.17
N GLY A 245 -7.19 -9.81 9.61
CA GLY A 245 -7.36 -8.62 8.78
C GLY A 245 -7.57 -9.00 7.31
N ALA A 246 -8.63 -8.50 6.68
CA ALA A 246 -8.96 -8.79 5.29
C ALA A 246 -9.16 -7.51 4.47
N TYR A 247 -8.94 -7.59 3.16
CA TYR A 247 -9.07 -6.44 2.24
C TYR A 247 -10.53 -6.06 1.93
N ASP A 248 -11.50 -6.64 2.63
CA ASP A 248 -12.86 -6.11 2.68
C ASP A 248 -13.02 -4.91 3.65
N GLY A 249 -11.90 -4.45 4.23
CA GLY A 249 -11.86 -3.31 5.15
C GLY A 249 -12.32 -3.65 6.57
N ALA A 250 -12.33 -4.92 6.95
CA ALA A 250 -12.75 -5.37 8.27
C ALA A 250 -11.75 -6.29 8.97
N LEU A 251 -11.87 -6.36 10.29
CA LEU A 251 -11.23 -7.37 11.11
C LEU A 251 -12.28 -8.42 11.50
N HIS A 252 -11.93 -9.68 11.31
CA HIS A 252 -12.83 -10.81 11.56
C HIS A 252 -12.31 -11.67 12.70
N CYS A 253 -13.08 -11.82 13.77
CA CYS A 253 -12.72 -12.64 14.91
C CYS A 253 -13.42 -14.00 14.85
N PHE A 254 -12.63 -15.06 15.03
CA PHE A 254 -13.10 -16.46 15.00
C PHE A 254 -12.61 -17.22 16.22
N ASP A 255 -13.36 -18.23 16.64
CA ASP A 255 -12.84 -19.27 17.50
C ASP A 255 -12.05 -20.33 16.69
N VAL A 256 -11.26 -21.16 17.35
CA VAL A 256 -10.49 -22.23 16.70
C VAL A 256 -11.35 -23.28 16.01
N ALA A 257 -12.66 -23.35 16.33
CA ALA A 257 -13.60 -24.19 15.63
C ALA A 257 -14.07 -23.56 14.29
N GLY A 258 -13.62 -22.33 13.99
CA GLY A 258 -13.95 -21.61 12.75
C GLY A 258 -15.29 -20.89 12.79
N ARG A 259 -15.91 -20.76 13.97
CA ARG A 259 -17.13 -19.99 14.15
C ARG A 259 -16.76 -18.51 14.27
N ARG A 260 -17.39 -17.65 13.46
CA ARG A 260 -17.21 -16.19 13.57
C ARG A 260 -17.82 -15.70 14.88
N LEU A 261 -17.03 -15.03 15.69
CA LEU A 261 -17.44 -14.43 16.96
C LEU A 261 -18.05 -13.04 16.70
N HIS A 262 -17.31 -12.21 15.98
CA HIS A 262 -17.75 -10.88 15.56
C HIS A 262 -16.93 -10.36 14.38
N ARG A 263 -17.32 -9.20 13.86
CA ARG A 263 -16.66 -8.46 12.80
C ARG A 263 -16.54 -6.99 13.20
N ILE A 264 -15.35 -6.43 13.06
CA ILE A 264 -15.09 -5.02 13.31
C ILE A 264 -15.01 -4.32 11.96
N GLU A 265 -15.97 -3.44 11.68
CA GLU A 265 -15.99 -2.62 10.48
C GLU A 265 -15.49 -1.22 10.80
N ASP A 266 -14.27 -0.92 10.41
CA ASP A 266 -13.70 0.41 10.55
C ASP A 266 -12.94 0.80 9.29
N ARG A 267 -13.49 1.76 8.55
CA ARG A 267 -12.95 2.25 7.27
C ARG A 267 -11.60 2.96 7.40
N ARG A 268 -11.18 3.30 8.62
CA ARG A 268 -9.89 3.92 8.94
C ARG A 268 -8.76 2.89 9.05
N VAL A 269 -9.12 1.63 9.28
CA VAL A 269 -8.16 0.53 9.48
C VAL A 269 -7.61 0.04 8.15
N TRP A 270 -6.31 -0.18 8.12
CA TRP A 270 -5.64 -0.92 7.07
C TRP A 270 -5.25 -2.30 7.59
N PRO A 271 -5.98 -3.36 7.23
CA PRO A 271 -5.85 -4.67 7.86
C PRO A 271 -4.61 -5.45 7.43
N ARG A 272 -3.59 -4.79 6.89
CA ARG A 272 -2.30 -5.38 6.52
C ARG A 272 -1.57 -5.99 7.73
N SER A 273 -1.77 -5.42 8.92
CA SER A 273 -1.16 -5.91 10.14
C SER A 273 -2.12 -5.82 11.31
N VAL A 274 -2.21 -6.90 12.06
CA VAL A 274 -2.90 -6.99 13.35
C VAL A 274 -1.99 -7.60 14.40
N SER A 275 -2.16 -7.19 15.65
CA SER A 275 -1.47 -7.75 16.81
C SER A 275 -2.43 -7.81 17.98
N ALA A 276 -2.28 -8.80 18.86
CA ALA A 276 -3.16 -8.94 20.02
C ALA A 276 -2.37 -9.21 21.29
N ALA A 277 -2.75 -8.55 22.38
CA ALA A 277 -2.25 -8.79 23.73
C ALA A 277 -3.23 -8.25 24.78
N ARG A 278 -3.31 -8.88 25.94
CA ARG A 278 -4.14 -8.47 27.08
C ARG A 278 -5.61 -8.18 26.71
N GLY A 279 -6.16 -9.00 25.82
CA GLY A 279 -7.55 -8.82 25.37
C GLY A 279 -7.77 -7.61 24.48
N VAL A 280 -6.70 -6.99 23.94
CA VAL A 280 -6.76 -5.86 23.00
C VAL A 280 -6.21 -6.29 21.65
N VAL A 281 -6.91 -5.91 20.58
CA VAL A 281 -6.44 -6.00 19.19
C VAL A 281 -5.93 -4.64 18.74
N ALA A 282 -4.70 -4.58 18.28
CA ALA A 282 -4.16 -3.43 17.55
C ALA A 282 -4.23 -3.70 16.05
N ALA A 283 -4.61 -2.71 15.29
CA ALA A 283 -4.65 -2.78 13.83
C ALA A 283 -3.88 -1.62 13.20
N GLY A 284 -3.21 -1.90 12.08
CA GLY A 284 -2.64 -0.89 11.21
C GLY A 284 -3.72 0.06 10.68
N SER A 285 -3.33 1.28 10.32
CA SER A 285 -4.27 2.34 10.00
C SER A 285 -3.74 3.22 8.86
N PHE A 286 -4.67 3.81 8.11
CA PHE A 286 -4.39 4.94 7.21
C PHE A 286 -4.25 6.27 7.98
N TRP A 287 -4.43 6.26 9.28
CA TRP A 287 -4.34 7.42 10.15
C TRP A 287 -2.98 7.47 10.84
N ASN A 288 -2.74 8.52 11.63
CA ASN A 288 -1.43 8.81 12.21
C ASN A 288 -1.03 7.92 13.40
N GLY A 289 -1.82 6.89 13.73
CA GLY A 289 -1.55 5.95 14.82
C GLY A 289 -2.36 4.66 14.72
N PRO A 290 -2.10 3.68 15.58
CA PRO A 290 -2.83 2.42 15.58
C PRO A 290 -4.26 2.60 16.10
N HIS A 291 -5.19 1.78 15.60
CA HIS A 291 -6.51 1.61 16.18
C HIS A 291 -6.50 0.43 17.14
N LEU A 292 -7.11 0.60 18.31
CA LEU A 292 -7.19 -0.44 19.34
C LEU A 292 -8.64 -0.82 19.60
N TYR A 293 -8.90 -2.13 19.67
CA TYR A 293 -10.21 -2.72 19.89
C TYR A 293 -10.17 -3.75 21.01
N ASP A 294 -11.26 -3.90 21.75
CA ASP A 294 -11.46 -5.00 22.67
C ASP A 294 -11.61 -6.31 21.88
N PHE A 295 -10.79 -7.32 22.19
CA PHE A 295 -10.74 -8.57 21.43
C PHE A 295 -12.05 -9.36 21.55
N ALA A 296 -12.72 -9.33 22.72
CA ALA A 296 -13.90 -10.15 22.98
C ALA A 296 -15.17 -9.56 22.34
N THR A 297 -15.27 -8.23 22.31
CA THR A 297 -16.50 -7.53 21.90
C THR A 297 -16.37 -6.81 20.54
N GLY A 298 -15.15 -6.52 20.10
CA GLY A 298 -14.88 -5.69 18.93
C GLY A 298 -15.13 -4.19 19.16
N ALA A 299 -15.38 -3.77 20.40
CA ALA A 299 -15.59 -2.37 20.72
C ALA A 299 -14.29 -1.57 20.54
N GLU A 300 -14.39 -0.35 19.98
CA GLU A 300 -13.27 0.58 19.89
C GLU A 300 -12.79 0.98 21.29
N VAL A 301 -11.51 0.78 21.57
CA VAL A 301 -10.83 1.19 22.80
C VAL A 301 -10.11 2.51 22.59
N PHE A 302 -9.45 2.66 21.43
CA PHE A 302 -8.74 3.87 21.05
C PHE A 302 -8.73 4.05 19.54
N ALA A 303 -8.92 5.29 19.10
CA ALA A 303 -8.68 5.73 17.74
C ALA A 303 -7.80 6.98 17.75
N PRO A 304 -6.79 7.08 16.84
CA PRO A 304 -5.98 8.28 16.73
C PRO A 304 -6.82 9.47 16.26
N ALA A 305 -6.48 10.68 16.75
CA ALA A 305 -7.27 11.88 16.47
C ALA A 305 -7.01 12.50 15.08
N GLY A 306 -5.90 12.14 14.43
CA GLY A 306 -5.44 12.78 13.20
C GLY A 306 -5.36 11.83 12.02
N ALA A 307 -5.91 12.28 10.88
CA ALA A 307 -5.68 11.65 9.59
C ALA A 307 -4.40 12.19 8.95
N THR A 308 -3.72 11.37 8.15
CA THR A 308 -2.48 11.77 7.44
C THR A 308 -2.77 12.66 6.24
N HIS A 309 -3.96 12.59 5.66
CA HIS A 309 -4.36 13.29 4.43
C HIS A 309 -3.38 13.08 3.27
N GLY A 310 -2.66 11.95 3.24
CA GLY A 310 -1.74 11.62 2.17
C GLY A 310 -2.46 11.54 0.83
N PRO A 311 -1.97 12.22 -0.24
CA PRO A 311 -2.53 12.11 -1.58
C PRO A 311 -2.37 10.70 -2.16
N ASN A 312 -3.43 10.12 -2.73
CA ASN A 312 -3.40 8.83 -3.43
C ASN A 312 -3.84 8.93 -4.89
N ALA A 313 -4.64 9.94 -5.23
CA ALA A 313 -5.16 10.10 -6.57
C ALA A 313 -5.32 11.58 -6.92
N LEU A 314 -5.12 11.89 -8.20
CA LEU A 314 -5.32 13.21 -8.76
C LEU A 314 -6.32 13.15 -9.92
N ALA A 315 -7.15 14.18 -10.06
CA ALA A 315 -8.00 14.40 -11.22
C ALA A 315 -8.14 15.90 -11.51
N ARG A 316 -8.66 16.26 -12.68
CA ARG A 316 -8.96 17.65 -13.05
C ARG A 316 -10.45 17.81 -13.32
N LEU A 317 -11.05 18.83 -12.73
CA LEU A 317 -12.44 19.23 -13.00
C LEU A 317 -12.50 20.73 -13.31
N GLY A 318 -12.64 21.07 -14.60
CA GLY A 318 -12.55 22.44 -15.04
C GLY A 318 -11.18 23.05 -14.76
N GLY A 319 -11.12 24.13 -13.98
CA GLY A 319 -9.88 24.79 -13.54
C GLY A 319 -9.30 24.23 -12.24
N ASP A 320 -9.95 23.25 -11.60
CA ASP A 320 -9.54 22.74 -10.30
C ASP A 320 -8.70 21.45 -10.42
N LEU A 321 -7.64 21.36 -9.61
CA LEU A 321 -6.96 20.12 -9.27
C LEU A 321 -7.69 19.45 -8.11
N LEU A 322 -8.11 18.20 -8.30
CA LEU A 322 -8.75 17.37 -7.30
C LEU A 322 -7.73 16.39 -6.73
N ILE A 323 -7.63 16.32 -5.41
CA ILE A 323 -6.65 15.50 -4.69
C ILE A 323 -7.41 14.57 -3.75
N GLY A 324 -7.46 13.29 -4.08
CA GLY A 324 -8.04 12.23 -3.23
C GLY A 324 -7.05 11.79 -2.17
N THR A 325 -7.50 11.65 -0.92
CA THR A 325 -6.63 11.42 0.24
C THR A 325 -6.94 10.13 1.00
N ASP A 326 -5.99 9.71 1.85
CA ASP A 326 -6.12 8.59 2.78
C ASP A 326 -7.29 8.75 3.75
N SER A 327 -7.65 9.99 4.08
CA SER A 327 -8.74 10.30 5.02
C SER A 327 -10.14 10.22 4.42
N GLY A 328 -10.25 9.92 3.12
CA GLY A 328 -11.54 9.93 2.43
C GLY A 328 -11.99 11.31 1.94
N LEU A 329 -11.17 12.33 2.14
CA LEU A 329 -11.43 13.67 1.60
C LEU A 329 -10.93 13.78 0.16
N VAL A 330 -11.65 14.55 -0.65
CA VAL A 330 -11.14 15.11 -1.90
C VAL A 330 -10.98 16.60 -1.72
N VAL A 331 -9.75 17.07 -1.88
CA VAL A 331 -9.39 18.49 -1.79
C VAL A 331 -9.37 19.06 -3.20
N ALA A 332 -10.21 20.06 -3.49
CA ALA A 332 -10.25 20.77 -4.76
C ALA A 332 -9.50 22.09 -4.62
N VAL A 333 -8.48 22.30 -5.43
CA VAL A 333 -7.63 23.48 -5.44
C VAL A 333 -7.73 24.16 -6.80
N ALA A 334 -8.18 25.42 -6.84
CA ALA A 334 -8.22 26.17 -8.09
C ALA A 334 -6.78 26.46 -8.59
N LEU A 335 -6.50 26.06 -9.83
CA LEU A 335 -5.26 26.34 -10.53
C LEU A 335 -5.44 27.62 -11.35
N GLU A 336 -5.33 28.80 -10.72
CA GLU A 336 -5.42 30.05 -11.46
C GLU A 336 -4.15 30.27 -12.29
N ALA A 337 -4.33 30.75 -13.53
CA ALA A 337 -3.23 31.06 -14.42
C ALA A 337 -2.41 32.23 -13.87
N GLY A 338 -1.17 32.00 -13.47
CA GLY A 338 -0.15 33.02 -13.22
C GLY A 338 -0.03 33.58 -11.80
N GLY A 339 -0.71 33.01 -10.79
CA GLY A 339 -0.61 33.45 -9.39
C GLY A 339 0.23 32.50 -8.50
N THR A 340 0.95 33.06 -7.51
CA THR A 340 1.60 32.31 -6.45
C THR A 340 0.61 31.78 -5.41
N ASP A 341 -0.58 32.38 -5.34
CA ASP A 341 -1.64 32.01 -4.39
C ASP A 341 -2.58 30.98 -5.00
N CYS A 342 -2.96 29.99 -4.21
CA CYS A 342 -4.05 29.09 -4.54
C CYS A 342 -5.37 29.84 -4.40
N GLY A 343 -6.28 29.64 -5.35
CA GLY A 343 -7.67 30.02 -5.18
C GLY A 343 -8.35 29.28 -4.02
N PRO A 344 -9.64 29.52 -3.79
CA PRO A 344 -10.35 28.92 -2.67
C PRO A 344 -10.30 27.39 -2.71
N VAL A 345 -9.97 26.79 -1.57
CA VAL A 345 -9.93 25.34 -1.37
C VAL A 345 -11.34 24.85 -1.04
N ARG A 346 -11.82 23.85 -1.75
CA ARG A 346 -13.11 23.20 -1.48
C ARG A 346 -12.86 21.75 -1.05
N LEU A 347 -13.68 21.26 -0.13
CA LEU A 347 -13.59 19.90 0.38
C LEU A 347 -14.84 19.12 0.02
N VAL A 348 -14.65 17.89 -0.46
CA VAL A 348 -15.70 16.88 -0.62
C VAL A 348 -15.37 15.73 0.31
N ASP A 349 -16.27 15.46 1.25
CA ASP A 349 -16.13 14.34 2.17
C ASP A 349 -16.83 13.11 1.61
N PHE A 350 -16.05 12.11 1.22
CA PHE A 350 -16.54 10.81 0.75
C PHE A 350 -16.66 9.78 1.90
N GLY A 351 -16.48 10.21 3.12
CA GLY A 351 -16.49 9.35 4.29
C GLY A 351 -15.08 8.91 4.68
N LEU A 352 -14.99 7.99 5.65
CA LEU A 352 -13.72 7.65 6.29
C LEU A 352 -12.84 6.64 5.54
N SER A 353 -13.22 6.22 4.34
CA SER A 353 -12.43 5.27 3.54
C SER A 353 -11.45 5.98 2.64
N PRO A 354 -10.18 5.56 2.56
CA PRO A 354 -9.22 6.13 1.63
C PRO A 354 -9.75 6.18 0.19
N VAL A 355 -9.55 7.33 -0.46
CA VAL A 355 -9.77 7.50 -1.88
C VAL A 355 -8.54 6.98 -2.60
N LEU A 356 -8.70 5.91 -3.40
CA LEU A 356 -7.60 5.27 -4.14
C LEU A 356 -7.48 5.74 -5.58
N SER A 357 -8.62 6.11 -6.19
CA SER A 357 -8.67 6.56 -7.58
C SER A 357 -9.73 7.62 -7.79
N LEU A 358 -9.52 8.48 -8.76
CA LEU A 358 -10.45 9.53 -9.18
C LEU A 358 -10.67 9.47 -10.69
N ALA A 359 -11.90 9.71 -11.11
CA ALA A 359 -12.25 9.94 -12.51
C ALA A 359 -13.28 11.07 -12.61
N VAL A 360 -13.27 11.78 -13.75
CA VAL A 360 -14.27 12.81 -14.07
C VAL A 360 -14.94 12.43 -15.37
N HIS A 361 -16.26 12.44 -15.38
CA HIS A 361 -17.08 12.19 -16.55
C HIS A 361 -18.27 13.16 -16.55
N ASP A 362 -18.47 13.89 -17.67
CA ASP A 362 -19.54 14.87 -17.86
C ASP A 362 -19.69 15.87 -16.71
N GLY A 363 -18.56 16.35 -16.17
CA GLY A 363 -18.54 17.32 -15.06
C GLY A 363 -18.86 16.73 -13.69
N VAL A 364 -19.01 15.40 -13.58
CA VAL A 364 -19.26 14.66 -12.35
C VAL A 364 -17.99 14.00 -11.88
N LEU A 365 -17.70 14.08 -10.58
CA LEU A 365 -16.56 13.44 -9.94
C LEU A 365 -16.93 12.03 -9.45
N PHE A 366 -16.07 11.07 -9.75
CA PHE A 366 -16.15 9.70 -9.24
C PHE A 366 -14.88 9.34 -8.47
N ALA A 367 -15.03 8.59 -7.38
CA ALA A 367 -13.94 8.14 -6.54
C ALA A 367 -14.05 6.64 -6.24
N GLY A 368 -12.99 5.90 -6.53
CA GLY A 368 -12.83 4.51 -6.10
C GLY A 368 -12.19 4.48 -4.71
N THR A 369 -12.73 3.64 -3.81
CA THR A 369 -12.32 3.61 -2.41
C THR A 369 -11.68 2.29 -2.00
N TYR A 370 -10.93 2.32 -0.90
CA TYR A 370 -10.33 1.14 -0.30
C TYR A 370 -11.38 0.13 0.21
N CYS A 371 -12.54 0.61 0.68
CA CYS A 371 -13.65 -0.25 1.11
C CYS A 371 -14.44 -0.89 -0.04
N GLY A 372 -14.01 -0.71 -1.29
CA GLY A 372 -14.67 -1.35 -2.43
C GLY A 372 -15.98 -0.69 -2.85
N HIS A 373 -16.06 0.62 -2.77
CA HIS A 373 -17.16 1.41 -3.30
C HIS A 373 -16.67 2.35 -4.40
N VAL A 374 -17.52 2.62 -5.37
CA VAL A 374 -17.40 3.79 -6.24
C VAL A 374 -18.39 4.84 -5.75
N LEU A 375 -17.88 6.04 -5.48
CA LEU A 375 -18.65 7.18 -5.00
C LEU A 375 -18.78 8.20 -6.13
N ARG A 376 -19.92 8.89 -6.20
CA ARG A 376 -20.24 9.90 -7.19
C ARG A 376 -20.57 11.23 -6.49
N HIS A 377 -20.00 12.33 -6.96
CA HIS A 377 -20.33 13.69 -6.50
C HIS A 377 -20.66 14.58 -7.70
N ASP A 378 -21.90 15.07 -7.73
CA ASP A 378 -22.45 15.91 -8.82
C ASP A 378 -22.39 17.41 -8.53
N GLY A 379 -21.57 17.84 -7.58
CA GLY A 379 -21.48 19.21 -7.09
C GLY A 379 -22.48 19.54 -5.97
N ARG A 380 -23.39 18.62 -5.62
CA ARG A 380 -24.43 18.81 -4.58
C ARG A 380 -24.43 17.70 -3.53
N ALA A 381 -24.41 16.46 -3.97
CA ALA A 381 -24.52 15.29 -3.09
C ALA A 381 -23.51 14.22 -3.44
N VAL A 382 -23.17 13.41 -2.44
CA VAL A 382 -22.38 12.17 -2.59
C VAL A 382 -23.37 10.99 -2.62
N THR A 383 -23.24 10.15 -3.63
CA THR A 383 -23.94 8.86 -3.73
C THR A 383 -22.93 7.74 -3.84
N SER A 384 -23.30 6.53 -3.39
CA SER A 384 -22.41 5.36 -3.33
C SER A 384 -22.98 4.19 -4.11
N SER A 385 -22.12 3.44 -4.79
CA SER A 385 -22.45 2.10 -5.29
C SER A 385 -22.75 1.13 -4.14
N ALA A 386 -23.30 -0.03 -4.46
CA ALA A 386 -23.20 -1.18 -3.59
C ALA A 386 -21.71 -1.55 -3.36
N GLN A 387 -21.45 -2.38 -2.33
CA GLN A 387 -20.10 -2.90 -2.08
C GLN A 387 -19.69 -3.83 -3.23
N LEU A 388 -18.52 -3.61 -3.82
CA LEU A 388 -18.04 -4.27 -5.05
C LEU A 388 -17.21 -5.53 -4.81
N GLY A 389 -16.89 -5.83 -3.55
CA GLY A 389 -16.18 -7.05 -3.14
C GLY A 389 -14.67 -6.88 -2.98
N ALA A 390 -14.08 -5.79 -3.48
CA ALA A 390 -12.65 -5.51 -3.36
C ALA A 390 -12.36 -4.01 -3.48
N PRO A 391 -11.20 -3.51 -2.98
CA PRO A 391 -10.73 -2.15 -3.22
C PRO A 391 -10.70 -1.78 -4.70
N VAL A 392 -10.94 -0.50 -5.01
CA VAL A 392 -10.99 0.06 -6.36
C VAL A 392 -9.82 1.04 -6.56
N PRO A 393 -8.62 0.54 -6.86
CA PRO A 393 -7.42 1.37 -7.00
C PRO A 393 -7.35 2.16 -8.30
N SER A 394 -8.19 1.84 -9.28
CA SER A 394 -8.17 2.50 -10.58
C SER A 394 -9.56 2.69 -11.17
N LEU A 395 -9.76 3.85 -11.77
CA LEU A 395 -10.96 4.22 -12.51
C LEU A 395 -10.58 4.85 -13.86
N ALA A 396 -11.28 4.48 -14.91
CA ALA A 396 -11.21 5.12 -16.22
C ALA A 396 -12.62 5.30 -16.79
N VAL A 397 -12.76 6.14 -17.81
CA VAL A 397 -14.00 6.28 -18.58
C VAL A 397 -13.80 5.67 -19.97
N HIS A 398 -14.70 4.79 -20.36
CA HIS A 398 -14.69 4.15 -21.66
C HIS A 398 -16.12 3.92 -22.16
N ASP A 399 -16.41 4.35 -23.39
CA ASP A 399 -17.72 4.21 -24.06
C ASP A 399 -18.92 4.64 -23.17
N GLY A 400 -18.78 5.79 -22.49
CA GLY A 400 -19.83 6.36 -21.64
C GLY A 400 -20.04 5.64 -20.30
N HIS A 401 -19.21 4.68 -19.96
CA HIS A 401 -19.22 3.96 -18.68
C HIS A 401 -17.96 4.21 -17.88
N LEU A 402 -18.05 3.99 -16.56
CA LEU A 402 -16.87 3.87 -15.72
C LEU A 402 -16.34 2.43 -15.81
N VAL A 403 -15.04 2.30 -15.99
CA VAL A 403 -14.32 1.04 -15.84
C VAL A 403 -13.54 1.10 -14.53
N ALA A 404 -13.92 0.27 -13.57
CA ALA A 404 -13.23 0.14 -12.29
C ALA A 404 -12.35 -1.11 -12.31
N GLY A 405 -11.05 -0.93 -12.14
CA GLY A 405 -10.14 -2.03 -11.85
C GLY A 405 -10.13 -2.35 -10.37
N THR A 406 -10.15 -3.62 -9.99
CA THR A 406 -10.25 -4.08 -8.60
C THR A 406 -9.00 -4.82 -8.14
N TYR A 407 -8.84 -4.97 -6.81
CA TYR A 407 -7.78 -5.82 -6.25
C TYR A 407 -7.96 -7.31 -6.55
N ASN A 408 -9.17 -7.73 -6.95
CA ASN A 408 -9.41 -9.12 -7.36
C ASN A 408 -9.04 -9.41 -8.83
N GLY A 409 -8.46 -8.42 -9.55
CA GLY A 409 -8.08 -8.60 -10.95
C GLY A 409 -9.22 -8.41 -11.95
N GLU A 410 -10.37 -7.91 -11.50
CA GLU A 410 -11.55 -7.73 -12.35
C GLU A 410 -11.63 -6.31 -12.92
N PHE A 411 -12.25 -6.18 -14.10
CA PHE A 411 -12.89 -4.96 -14.54
C PHE A 411 -14.37 -4.99 -14.23
N LEU A 412 -14.87 -3.91 -13.62
CA LEU A 412 -16.29 -3.67 -13.42
C LEU A 412 -16.72 -2.53 -14.33
N LEU A 413 -17.65 -2.82 -15.25
CA LEU A 413 -18.30 -1.81 -16.05
C LEU A 413 -19.47 -1.25 -15.25
N ILE A 414 -19.44 0.07 -14.97
CA ILE A 414 -20.39 0.71 -14.06
C ILE A 414 -21.10 1.84 -14.78
N ALA A 415 -22.44 1.84 -14.70
CA ALA A 415 -23.25 2.93 -15.22
C ALA A 415 -23.04 4.20 -14.38
N PRO A 416 -22.61 5.35 -14.94
CA PRO A 416 -22.22 6.52 -14.17
C PRO A 416 -23.40 7.19 -13.43
N ASP A 417 -24.62 7.06 -13.94
CA ASP A 417 -25.79 7.69 -13.34
C ASP A 417 -26.33 6.95 -12.11
N THR A 418 -26.34 5.60 -12.18
CA THR A 418 -26.94 4.73 -11.15
C THR A 418 -25.92 4.07 -10.25
N LEU A 419 -24.63 4.08 -10.64
CA LEU A 419 -23.54 3.32 -10.03
C LEU A 419 -23.79 1.80 -9.99
N GLY A 420 -24.71 1.32 -10.82
CA GLY A 420 -24.98 -0.11 -10.99
C GLY A 420 -23.89 -0.78 -11.82
N VAL A 421 -23.44 -1.97 -11.38
CA VAL A 421 -22.52 -2.80 -12.16
C VAL A 421 -23.30 -3.39 -13.34
N VAL A 422 -22.88 -3.02 -14.55
CA VAL A 422 -23.46 -3.51 -15.82
C VAL A 422 -22.84 -4.85 -16.19
N GLU A 423 -21.52 -4.95 -15.98
CA GLU A 423 -20.77 -6.15 -16.33
C GLU A 423 -19.57 -6.33 -15.41
N ARG A 424 -19.17 -7.59 -15.19
CA ARG A 424 -18.01 -7.99 -14.42
C ARG A 424 -17.15 -8.93 -15.27
N VAL A 425 -15.88 -8.62 -15.46
CA VAL A 425 -14.97 -9.37 -16.35
C VAL A 425 -13.69 -9.68 -15.60
N GLU A 426 -13.29 -10.94 -15.56
CA GLU A 426 -11.95 -11.34 -15.14
C GLU A 426 -10.93 -10.77 -16.14
N ALA A 427 -10.02 -9.93 -15.65
CA ALA A 427 -9.14 -9.14 -16.48
C ALA A 427 -7.69 -9.57 -16.38
N HIS A 428 -7.17 -9.68 -15.18
CA HIS A 428 -5.78 -9.98 -14.87
C HIS A 428 -5.67 -11.09 -13.82
N GLY A 429 -4.53 -11.76 -13.81
CA GLY A 429 -4.20 -12.76 -12.79
C GLY A 429 -3.90 -12.18 -11.40
N GLY A 430 -4.07 -10.87 -11.21
CA GLY A 430 -3.85 -10.16 -9.96
C GLY A 430 -4.44 -8.75 -9.97
N SER A 431 -4.25 -7.99 -8.89
CA SER A 431 -4.85 -6.66 -8.70
C SER A 431 -4.61 -5.72 -9.87
N VAL A 432 -5.66 -5.10 -10.40
CA VAL A 432 -5.57 -4.05 -11.43
C VAL A 432 -5.21 -2.73 -10.76
N LYS A 433 -3.95 -2.34 -10.85
CA LYS A 433 -3.39 -1.17 -10.14
C LYS A 433 -3.70 0.15 -10.81
N SER A 434 -3.72 0.18 -12.13
CA SER A 434 -3.85 1.42 -12.89
C SER A 434 -4.57 1.21 -14.21
N LEU A 435 -5.38 2.19 -14.58
CA LEU A 435 -6.06 2.30 -15.87
C LEU A 435 -5.75 3.66 -16.49
N ALA A 436 -5.48 3.71 -17.79
CA ALA A 436 -5.29 4.94 -18.55
C ALA A 436 -6.08 4.89 -19.85
N ALA A 437 -7.01 5.82 -20.04
CA ALA A 437 -7.85 5.86 -21.24
C ALA A 437 -7.03 6.24 -22.49
N VAL A 438 -7.33 5.58 -23.61
CA VAL A 438 -6.81 5.91 -24.94
C VAL A 438 -7.96 5.92 -25.94
N PRO A 439 -7.86 6.59 -27.09
CA PRO A 439 -8.87 6.52 -28.13
C PRO A 439 -9.17 5.08 -28.55
N GLY A 440 -10.41 4.64 -28.33
CA GLY A 440 -10.88 3.28 -28.66
C GLY A 440 -10.49 2.19 -27.68
N GLY A 441 -10.12 2.54 -26.43
CA GLY A 441 -9.82 1.59 -25.37
C GLY A 441 -9.22 2.21 -24.12
N PHE A 442 -8.48 1.41 -23.39
CA PHE A 442 -7.67 1.83 -22.24
C PHE A 442 -6.45 0.91 -22.09
N LEU A 443 -5.42 1.40 -21.38
CA LEU A 443 -4.33 0.58 -20.88
C LEU A 443 -4.66 0.13 -19.47
N SER A 444 -4.23 -1.08 -19.13
CA SER A 444 -4.29 -1.61 -17.77
C SER A 444 -2.92 -2.13 -17.32
N ALA A 445 -2.65 -1.97 -16.04
CA ALA A 445 -1.47 -2.51 -15.36
C ALA A 445 -1.87 -3.25 -14.10
N ALA A 446 -1.24 -4.38 -13.84
CA ALA A 446 -1.62 -5.24 -12.73
C ALA A 446 -0.44 -5.88 -11.99
N THR A 447 -0.75 -6.54 -10.87
CA THR A 447 0.25 -7.27 -10.08
C THR A 447 0.72 -8.56 -10.75
N ASP A 448 0.06 -9.02 -11.81
CA ASP A 448 0.53 -10.11 -12.68
C ASP A 448 1.69 -9.73 -13.62
N ARG A 449 2.29 -8.55 -13.41
CA ARG A 449 3.45 -7.99 -14.13
C ARG A 449 3.16 -7.53 -15.55
N THR A 450 1.92 -7.57 -16.01
CA THR A 450 1.56 -7.26 -17.39
C THR A 450 1.06 -5.84 -17.56
N VAL A 451 1.32 -5.28 -18.75
CA VAL A 451 0.67 -4.09 -19.29
C VAL A 451 -0.10 -4.51 -20.54
N GLU A 452 -1.40 -4.27 -20.52
CA GLU A 452 -2.29 -4.63 -21.63
C GLU A 452 -3.01 -3.39 -22.17
N ALA A 453 -3.41 -3.43 -23.44
CA ALA A 453 -4.25 -2.42 -24.09
C ALA A 453 -5.44 -3.06 -24.77
N GLY A 454 -6.60 -2.41 -24.71
CA GLY A 454 -7.82 -2.89 -25.33
C GLY A 454 -9.06 -2.29 -24.74
N GLY A 455 -10.21 -2.97 -24.94
CA GLY A 455 -11.46 -2.67 -24.26
C GLY A 455 -11.67 -3.57 -23.03
N VAL A 456 -12.90 -3.61 -22.54
CA VAL A 456 -13.29 -4.55 -21.49
C VAL A 456 -13.08 -6.00 -21.96
N HIS A 457 -13.36 -6.24 -23.23
CA HIS A 457 -13.06 -7.49 -23.94
C HIS A 457 -11.98 -7.26 -25.01
N GLY A 458 -11.24 -8.30 -25.38
CA GLY A 458 -10.28 -8.25 -26.49
C GLY A 458 -9.05 -7.38 -26.18
N ARG A 459 -8.26 -7.78 -25.19
CA ARG A 459 -7.02 -7.11 -24.80
C ARG A 459 -5.81 -7.72 -25.46
N SER A 460 -4.80 -6.88 -25.69
CA SER A 460 -3.49 -7.26 -26.22
C SER A 460 -2.42 -6.92 -25.19
N ARG A 461 -1.55 -7.89 -24.87
CA ARG A 461 -0.38 -7.62 -24.03
C ARG A 461 0.61 -6.76 -24.80
N LEU A 462 1.01 -5.63 -24.20
CA LEU A 462 1.99 -4.72 -24.76
C LEU A 462 3.41 -5.10 -24.35
N TRP A 463 3.64 -5.27 -23.04
CA TRP A 463 4.90 -5.72 -22.44
C TRP A 463 4.70 -6.26 -21.04
N GLU A 464 5.77 -6.80 -20.49
CA GLU A 464 5.84 -7.37 -19.15
C GLU A 464 7.03 -6.79 -18.39
N HIS A 465 6.90 -6.65 -17.07
CA HIS A 465 7.94 -6.26 -16.14
C HIS A 465 8.46 -7.44 -15.33
N GLY A 466 9.60 -7.26 -14.64
CA GLY A 466 10.16 -8.24 -13.72
C GLY A 466 9.33 -8.43 -12.45
N ASN A 467 8.53 -7.41 -12.10
CA ASN A 467 7.67 -7.39 -10.92
C ASN A 467 6.33 -6.69 -11.23
N LEU A 468 5.45 -6.61 -10.23
CA LEU A 468 4.13 -5.97 -10.36
C LEU A 468 4.23 -4.55 -10.95
N VAL A 469 3.21 -4.16 -11.73
CA VAL A 469 3.12 -2.85 -12.36
C VAL A 469 2.17 -1.97 -11.56
N ASN A 470 2.69 -0.84 -11.04
CA ASN A 470 1.95 0.08 -10.19
C ASN A 470 1.13 1.10 -10.97
N ALA A 471 1.63 1.56 -12.12
CA ALA A 471 0.99 2.63 -12.87
C ALA A 471 1.23 2.52 -14.37
N VAL A 472 0.29 3.03 -15.15
CA VAL A 472 0.43 3.29 -16.60
C VAL A 472 0.02 4.72 -16.90
N ALA A 473 0.65 5.30 -17.93
CA ALA A 473 0.32 6.61 -18.47
C ALA A 473 0.35 6.57 -20.00
N VAL A 474 -0.38 7.49 -20.62
CA VAL A 474 -0.43 7.63 -22.07
C VAL A 474 -0.21 9.09 -22.48
N LEU A 475 0.39 9.28 -23.64
CA LEU A 475 0.55 10.56 -24.32
C LEU A 475 -0.09 10.46 -25.72
N GLY A 476 -1.24 11.10 -25.85
CA GLY A 476 -2.05 10.97 -27.06
C GLY A 476 -2.45 9.50 -27.32
N ALA A 477 -2.48 9.11 -28.59
CA ALA A 477 -2.79 7.74 -28.99
C ALA A 477 -1.54 6.90 -29.33
N GLY A 478 -0.34 7.45 -29.12
CA GLY A 478 0.87 6.88 -29.73
C GLY A 478 2.00 6.51 -28.78
N VAL A 479 1.98 6.97 -27.53
CA VAL A 479 3.06 6.68 -26.55
C VAL A 479 2.45 6.25 -25.23
N ALA A 480 3.04 5.23 -24.62
CA ALA A 480 2.67 4.75 -23.29
C ALA A 480 3.90 4.53 -22.43
N ALA A 481 3.73 4.66 -21.13
CA ALA A 481 4.74 4.33 -20.14
C ALA A 481 4.12 3.57 -18.96
N SER A 482 4.94 2.76 -18.26
CA SER A 482 4.53 2.02 -17.09
C SER A 482 5.61 2.04 -16.01
N ALA A 483 5.20 2.06 -14.75
CA ALA A 483 6.05 2.06 -13.57
C ALA A 483 5.89 0.75 -12.79
N SER A 484 7.00 0.14 -12.38
CA SER A 484 6.98 -1.16 -11.74
C SER A 484 7.77 -1.19 -10.43
N ARG A 485 7.44 -2.18 -9.60
CA ARG A 485 8.19 -2.53 -8.39
C ARG A 485 9.56 -3.14 -8.72
N ASP A 486 9.84 -3.50 -9.96
CA ASP A 486 11.16 -3.94 -10.42
C ASP A 486 12.17 -2.78 -10.55
N HIS A 487 11.86 -1.61 -9.98
CA HIS A 487 12.66 -0.37 -9.97
C HIS A 487 12.83 0.27 -11.36
N THR A 488 12.05 -0.18 -12.34
CA THR A 488 12.16 0.32 -13.71
C THR A 488 10.88 1.02 -14.17
N VAL A 489 11.06 1.87 -15.17
CA VAL A 489 9.98 2.39 -16.00
C VAL A 489 10.18 1.85 -17.41
N LYS A 490 9.11 1.41 -18.06
CA LYS A 490 9.13 1.10 -19.49
C LYS A 490 8.32 2.14 -20.26
N ALA A 491 8.85 2.57 -21.39
CA ALA A 491 8.15 3.47 -22.30
C ALA A 491 8.26 2.95 -23.75
N GLY A 492 7.19 3.10 -24.53
CA GLY A 492 7.16 2.59 -25.90
C GLY A 492 6.10 3.28 -26.76
N ARG A 493 6.25 3.17 -28.07
CA ARG A 493 5.20 3.55 -29.03
C ARG A 493 4.12 2.46 -29.03
N ILE A 494 2.85 2.87 -29.03
CA ILE A 494 1.71 1.97 -29.12
C ILE A 494 0.85 2.33 -30.32
N ALA A 495 0.26 1.32 -30.95
CA ALA A 495 -0.64 1.51 -32.07
C ALA A 495 -1.78 0.48 -32.04
N ARG A 496 -2.99 0.92 -32.39
CA ARG A 496 -4.11 0.04 -32.66
C ARG A 496 -4.04 -0.41 -34.12
N LEU A 497 -4.07 -1.71 -34.33
CA LEU A 497 -4.02 -2.31 -35.67
C LEU A 497 -5.43 -2.35 -36.31
N PRO A 498 -5.53 -2.54 -37.64
CA PRO A 498 -6.82 -2.60 -38.32
C PRO A 498 -7.74 -3.73 -37.87
N ASP A 499 -7.19 -4.81 -37.29
CA ASP A 499 -7.94 -5.94 -36.72
C ASP A 499 -8.46 -5.64 -35.30
N GLY A 500 -8.18 -4.44 -34.78
CA GLY A 500 -8.60 -4.00 -33.44
C GLY A 500 -7.62 -4.36 -32.32
N THR A 501 -6.59 -5.15 -32.58
CA THR A 501 -5.54 -5.48 -31.59
C THR A 501 -4.59 -4.31 -31.39
N TRP A 502 -3.86 -4.32 -30.26
CA TRP A 502 -2.85 -3.33 -29.95
C TRP A 502 -1.45 -3.91 -30.01
N ARG A 503 -0.50 -3.11 -30.43
CA ARG A 503 0.91 -3.49 -30.52
C ARG A 503 1.80 -2.40 -29.96
N ALA A 504 2.82 -2.82 -29.20
CA ALA A 504 3.92 -1.95 -28.78
C ALA A 504 5.13 -2.09 -29.72
N GLN A 505 5.86 -0.99 -29.87
CA GLN A 505 7.09 -0.90 -30.66
C GLN A 505 8.10 -0.03 -29.90
N CYS A 506 9.39 -0.25 -30.17
CA CYS A 506 10.49 0.56 -29.61
C CYS A 506 10.42 0.70 -28.07
N VAL A 507 10.09 -0.39 -27.36
CA VAL A 507 9.98 -0.36 -25.89
C VAL A 507 11.37 -0.21 -25.28
N GLN A 508 11.55 0.85 -24.49
CA GLN A 508 12.78 1.13 -23.77
C GLN A 508 12.56 0.90 -22.26
N THR A 509 13.61 0.45 -21.58
CA THR A 509 13.64 0.33 -20.11
C THR A 509 14.47 1.47 -19.54
N LEU A 510 13.86 2.26 -18.66
CA LEU A 510 14.43 3.45 -18.04
C LEU A 510 14.84 3.11 -16.62
N LEU A 511 16.09 3.42 -16.25
CA LEU A 511 16.69 3.13 -14.96
C LEU A 511 16.95 4.42 -14.19
N GLY A 512 17.09 4.31 -12.86
CA GLY A 512 17.44 5.43 -11.98
C GLY A 512 16.91 5.29 -10.56
N PRO A 513 15.61 4.93 -10.37
CA PRO A 513 15.08 4.67 -9.04
C PRO A 513 15.77 3.49 -8.35
N ASP A 514 16.05 3.65 -7.05
CA ASP A 514 16.63 2.61 -6.21
C ASP A 514 15.57 1.73 -5.54
N GLU A 515 14.28 2.09 -5.70
CA GLU A 515 13.14 1.43 -5.09
C GLU A 515 11.96 1.33 -6.06
N SER A 516 10.89 0.65 -5.61
CA SER A 516 9.63 0.51 -6.33
C SER A 516 9.14 1.83 -6.93
N VAL A 517 8.91 1.85 -8.24
CA VAL A 517 8.35 3.01 -8.92
C VAL A 517 6.83 2.97 -8.80
N LYS A 518 6.26 3.97 -8.15
CA LYS A 518 4.84 4.01 -7.77
C LYS A 518 3.93 4.61 -8.82
N CYS A 519 4.37 5.68 -9.45
CA CYS A 519 3.56 6.43 -10.40
C CYS A 519 4.40 6.91 -11.59
N VAL A 520 3.75 7.16 -12.73
CA VAL A 520 4.35 7.60 -13.96
C VAL A 520 3.42 8.58 -14.67
N ALA A 521 4.00 9.57 -15.33
CA ALA A 521 3.30 10.49 -16.24
C ALA A 521 4.15 10.79 -17.47
N LEU A 522 3.49 11.26 -18.51
CA LEU A 522 4.10 11.65 -19.78
C LEU A 522 3.73 13.11 -20.09
N MET A 523 4.69 13.88 -20.57
CA MET A 523 4.52 15.26 -21.01
C MET A 523 5.29 15.53 -22.30
N GLY A 524 5.09 16.70 -22.90
CA GLY A 524 5.68 17.07 -24.18
C GLY A 524 4.94 16.44 -25.37
N SER A 525 5.62 16.28 -26.51
CA SER A 525 5.04 15.72 -27.73
C SER A 525 5.30 14.22 -27.88
N ALA A 526 4.55 13.55 -28.76
CA ALA A 526 4.76 12.13 -29.06
C ALA A 526 6.09 11.84 -29.75
N GLU A 527 6.70 12.83 -30.41
CA GLU A 527 8.03 12.74 -31.03
C GLU A 527 9.16 12.86 -30.01
N ARG A 528 8.97 13.69 -28.98
CA ARG A 528 9.93 13.93 -27.91
C ARG A 528 9.25 13.86 -26.54
N PRO A 529 8.80 12.69 -26.12
CA PRO A 529 8.13 12.55 -24.84
C PRO A 529 9.13 12.68 -23.69
N VAL A 530 8.70 13.33 -22.63
CA VAL A 530 9.36 13.33 -21.33
C VAL A 530 8.57 12.41 -20.42
N VAL A 531 9.23 11.42 -19.85
CA VAL A 531 8.68 10.51 -18.86
C VAL A 531 9.04 11.03 -17.48
N LEU A 532 8.05 11.20 -16.62
CA LEU A 532 8.23 11.46 -15.19
C LEU A 532 7.84 10.22 -14.40
N ALA A 533 8.59 9.89 -13.35
CA ALA A 533 8.25 8.79 -12.47
C ALA A 533 8.59 9.11 -11.01
N GLY A 534 7.71 8.70 -10.11
CA GLY A 534 7.88 8.84 -8.67
C GLY A 534 8.09 7.50 -8.01
N SER A 535 9.03 7.46 -7.06
CA SER A 535 9.48 6.22 -6.41
C SER A 535 9.32 6.25 -4.89
N TYR A 536 9.36 5.08 -4.28
CA TYR A 536 9.44 4.90 -2.83
C TYR A 536 10.81 5.28 -2.25
N ASP A 537 11.83 5.51 -3.08
CA ASP A 537 13.07 6.15 -2.66
C ASP A 537 12.94 7.66 -2.44
N PHE A 538 11.71 8.19 -2.55
CA PHE A 538 11.31 9.58 -2.38
C PHE A 538 11.76 10.49 -3.52
N GLY A 539 12.36 9.93 -4.57
CA GLY A 539 12.82 10.64 -5.76
C GLY A 539 11.72 10.83 -6.81
N LEU A 540 11.73 12.00 -7.43
CA LEU A 540 11.06 12.28 -8.68
C LEU A 540 12.09 12.26 -9.80
N TYR A 541 11.93 11.35 -10.75
CA TYR A 541 12.85 11.11 -11.85
C TYR A 541 12.26 11.54 -13.18
N ALA A 542 13.13 11.89 -14.14
CA ALA A 542 12.73 12.24 -15.49
C ALA A 542 13.70 11.70 -16.54
N TRP A 543 13.14 11.36 -17.71
CA TRP A 543 13.86 10.93 -18.89
C TRP A 543 13.28 11.62 -20.12
N GLN A 544 14.16 12.13 -21.01
CA GLN A 544 13.78 12.41 -22.39
C GLN A 544 13.95 11.13 -23.20
N VAL A 545 12.90 10.69 -23.89
CA VAL A 545 12.91 9.43 -24.62
C VAL A 545 12.91 9.72 -26.11
N ASP A 546 13.89 9.13 -26.81
CA ASP A 546 13.94 9.10 -28.27
C ASP A 546 13.73 7.67 -28.76
N PHE A 547 12.63 7.44 -29.47
CA PHE A 547 12.30 6.10 -29.99
C PHE A 547 12.96 5.80 -31.34
N ASP A 548 13.62 6.75 -31.98
CA ASP A 548 14.26 6.59 -33.29
C ASP A 548 15.73 6.17 -33.14
N GLU A 549 16.34 6.33 -31.98
CA GLU A 549 17.65 5.76 -31.69
C GLU A 549 17.54 4.24 -31.49
N ALA A 550 18.19 3.50 -32.41
CA ALA A 550 18.23 2.03 -32.40
C ALA A 550 18.99 1.39 -31.23
N ALA A 551 19.52 2.18 -30.33
CA ALA A 551 20.13 1.71 -29.11
C ALA A 551 19.06 1.69 -28.02
N ALA A 552 18.75 0.50 -27.49
CA ALA A 552 18.14 0.32 -26.19
C ALA A 552 19.11 0.93 -25.13
N THR A 553 19.24 2.22 -25.14
CA THR A 553 20.05 2.94 -24.16
C THR A 553 19.28 2.86 -22.86
N LEU A 554 19.84 2.16 -21.89
CA LEU A 554 19.49 2.28 -20.49
C LEU A 554 19.73 3.76 -20.10
N ALA A 555 18.71 4.60 -20.36
CA ALA A 555 18.80 6.01 -20.05
C ALA A 555 18.78 6.13 -18.53
N SER A 556 19.80 6.75 -17.93
CA SER A 556 19.81 7.06 -16.51
C SER A 556 18.93 8.27 -16.25
N GLY A 557 18.00 8.13 -15.31
CA GLY A 557 17.09 9.18 -14.93
C GLY A 557 17.77 10.36 -14.27
N ARG A 558 17.33 11.56 -14.61
CA ARG A 558 17.67 12.78 -13.86
C ARG A 558 16.72 12.91 -12.67
N VAL A 559 17.25 13.12 -11.48
CA VAL A 559 16.45 13.51 -10.32
C VAL A 559 15.99 14.96 -10.49
N VAL A 560 14.68 15.17 -10.46
CA VAL A 560 14.03 16.49 -10.58
C VAL A 560 13.85 17.11 -9.19
N ASP A 561 13.35 16.32 -8.23
CA ASP A 561 13.13 16.73 -6.84
C ASP A 561 13.12 15.51 -5.91
N HIS A 562 13.15 15.77 -4.60
CA HIS A 562 12.98 14.77 -3.54
C HIS A 562 11.82 15.18 -2.64
N PHE A 563 10.98 14.20 -2.31
CA PHE A 563 9.91 14.30 -1.31
C PHE A 563 10.44 13.85 0.06
N ALA A 564 9.70 14.17 1.12
CA ALA A 564 10.01 13.65 2.45
C ALA A 564 9.47 12.21 2.67
N GLN A 565 8.57 11.76 1.78
CA GLN A 565 7.97 10.43 1.74
C GLN A 565 7.79 9.98 0.30
N GLY A 566 7.25 8.76 0.08
CA GLY A 566 7.04 8.21 -1.25
C GLY A 566 6.17 9.11 -2.15
N VAL A 567 6.56 9.21 -3.41
CA VAL A 567 5.76 9.89 -4.45
C VAL A 567 4.59 9.00 -4.81
N SER A 568 3.36 9.45 -4.57
CA SER A 568 2.18 8.59 -4.56
C SER A 568 1.41 8.55 -5.89
N CYS A 569 1.21 9.69 -6.53
CA CYS A 569 0.41 9.80 -7.74
C CYS A 569 0.81 10.99 -8.62
N MET A 570 0.45 10.90 -9.90
CA MET A 570 0.72 11.92 -10.90
C MET A 570 -0.49 12.10 -11.82
N LEU A 571 -0.65 13.31 -12.35
CA LEU A 571 -1.67 13.66 -13.32
C LEU A 571 -1.12 14.65 -14.35
N ARG A 572 -1.21 14.31 -15.63
CA ARG A 572 -0.96 15.26 -16.69
C ARG A 572 -2.10 16.28 -16.74
N LEU A 573 -1.78 17.56 -16.59
CA LEU A 573 -2.74 18.67 -16.62
C LEU A 573 -2.94 19.19 -18.04
N ASP A 574 -1.85 19.31 -18.78
CA ASP A 574 -1.80 19.73 -20.19
C ASP A 574 -0.53 19.16 -20.86
N ASP A 575 -0.15 19.68 -22.04
CA ASP A 575 0.98 19.14 -22.79
C ASP A 575 2.31 19.33 -22.07
N ASP A 576 2.46 20.39 -21.32
CA ASP A 576 3.73 20.83 -20.71
C ASP A 576 3.72 20.78 -19.17
N THR A 577 2.61 20.40 -18.54
CA THR A 577 2.47 20.45 -17.08
C THR A 577 1.94 19.12 -16.49
N VAL A 578 2.61 18.64 -15.46
CA VAL A 578 2.21 17.46 -14.67
C VAL A 578 2.08 17.86 -13.20
N ALA A 579 0.97 17.49 -12.57
CA ALA A 579 0.84 17.52 -11.11
C ALA A 579 1.41 16.23 -10.52
N VAL A 580 2.27 16.37 -9.50
CA VAL A 580 2.93 15.27 -8.80
C VAL A 580 2.65 15.40 -7.32
N ALA A 581 2.16 14.35 -6.66
CA ALA A 581 1.87 14.38 -5.24
C ALA A 581 2.62 13.29 -4.47
N GLY A 582 3.00 13.60 -3.24
CA GLY A 582 3.67 12.68 -2.31
C GLY A 582 2.89 12.53 -1.01
N TRP A 583 3.10 11.41 -0.32
CA TRP A 583 2.44 11.15 0.96
C TRP A 583 2.86 12.11 2.07
N ASP A 584 3.92 12.88 1.88
CA ASP A 584 4.29 14.00 2.75
C ASP A 584 3.33 15.20 2.65
N GLY A 585 2.29 15.11 1.82
CA GLY A 585 1.30 16.16 1.60
C GLY A 585 1.73 17.23 0.60
N ARG A 586 2.93 17.13 0.00
CA ARG A 586 3.37 18.03 -1.07
C ARG A 586 2.69 17.69 -2.38
N VAL A 587 2.32 18.74 -3.12
CA VAL A 587 1.86 18.65 -4.50
C VAL A 587 2.67 19.63 -5.33
N LEU A 588 3.41 19.10 -6.31
CA LEU A 588 4.24 19.88 -7.21
C LEU A 588 3.52 20.05 -8.55
N LEU A 589 3.62 21.22 -9.14
CA LEU A 589 3.37 21.43 -10.56
C LEU A 589 4.74 21.45 -11.25
N VAL A 590 4.94 20.49 -12.15
CA VAL A 590 6.18 20.30 -12.89
C VAL A 590 5.93 20.67 -14.33
N GLY A 591 6.62 21.70 -14.80
CA GLY A 591 6.62 22.14 -16.18
C GLY A 591 7.90 21.76 -16.91
N VAL A 592 8.11 22.32 -18.11
CA VAL A 592 9.34 22.19 -18.89
C VAL A 592 10.00 23.55 -19.11
N ASP A 593 11.32 23.61 -18.96
CA ASP A 593 12.10 24.80 -19.25
C ASP A 593 12.29 25.01 -20.78
N SER A 594 13.00 26.06 -21.15
CA SER A 594 13.27 26.37 -22.56
C SER A 594 14.13 25.32 -23.29
N ALA A 595 14.78 24.43 -22.55
CA ALA A 595 15.53 23.28 -23.09
C ALA A 595 14.68 22.00 -23.14
N GLY A 596 13.40 22.07 -22.75
CA GLY A 596 12.51 20.92 -22.66
C GLY A 596 12.81 20.00 -21.45
N LEU A 597 13.51 20.51 -20.44
CA LEU A 597 13.82 19.74 -19.22
C LEU A 597 12.78 20.02 -18.13
N PRO A 598 12.36 18.99 -17.38
CA PRO A 598 11.41 19.15 -16.27
C PRO A 598 11.95 20.06 -15.18
N VAL A 599 11.11 21.01 -14.75
CA VAL A 599 11.38 21.95 -13.65
C VAL A 599 10.15 22.06 -12.75
N VAL A 600 10.39 22.19 -11.45
CA VAL A 600 9.30 22.46 -10.50
C VAL A 600 8.93 23.95 -10.61
N GLU A 601 7.73 24.21 -11.07
CA GLU A 601 7.20 25.56 -11.21
C GLU A 601 6.51 26.04 -9.92
N ARG A 602 5.85 25.10 -9.22
CA ARG A 602 5.06 25.41 -8.02
C ARG A 602 5.04 24.26 -7.05
N SER A 603 5.04 24.56 -5.76
CA SER A 603 4.86 23.60 -4.68
C SER A 603 3.71 24.03 -3.77
N LEU A 604 2.80 23.11 -3.51
CA LEU A 604 1.67 23.26 -2.58
C LEU A 604 1.83 22.26 -1.46
N HIS A 605 1.26 22.55 -0.28
CA HIS A 605 1.24 21.60 0.84
C HIS A 605 -0.16 21.47 1.42
N LEU A 606 -0.71 20.24 1.42
CA LEU A 606 -2.09 19.98 1.87
C LEU A 606 -2.34 20.42 3.30
N GLY A 607 -1.38 20.24 4.21
CA GLY A 607 -1.48 20.67 5.59
C GLY A 607 -1.71 22.18 5.72
N GLU A 608 -1.03 23.00 4.91
CA GLU A 608 -1.21 24.45 4.88
C GLU A 608 -2.56 24.83 4.28
N LEU A 609 -2.96 24.16 3.18
CA LEU A 609 -4.26 24.38 2.54
C LEU A 609 -5.44 24.06 3.46
N LEU A 610 -5.32 23.00 4.27
CA LEU A 610 -6.38 22.56 5.19
C LEU A 610 -6.46 23.39 6.47
N THR A 611 -5.37 24.08 6.86
CA THR A 611 -5.29 24.92 8.08
C THR A 611 -5.48 26.40 7.82
N SER A 612 -5.50 26.84 6.57
CA SER A 612 -5.68 28.25 6.19
C SER A 612 -7.02 28.83 6.70
N PRO A 613 -7.06 30.07 7.25
CA PRO A 613 -8.26 30.66 7.82
C PRO A 613 -9.39 30.96 6.82
N THR A 614 -9.15 30.83 5.52
CA THR A 614 -10.17 30.90 4.47
C THR A 614 -10.90 29.56 4.33
N ARG A 615 -11.51 29.05 5.41
CA ARG A 615 -12.25 27.78 5.35
C ARG A 615 -13.42 27.85 4.39
N PRO A 616 -13.55 26.88 3.45
CA PRO A 616 -14.78 26.68 2.70
C PRO A 616 -15.85 26.07 3.61
N THR A 617 -17.10 26.39 3.31
CA THR A 617 -18.27 25.74 3.88
C THR A 617 -18.22 24.23 3.54
N ALA A 618 -18.08 23.40 4.55
CA ALA A 618 -18.26 21.96 4.40
C ALA A 618 -19.68 21.66 3.87
N ALA A 619 -19.81 20.87 2.84
CA ALA A 619 -21.09 20.27 2.48
C ALA A 619 -21.61 19.50 3.71
N ALA A 620 -22.88 19.67 4.05
CA ALA A 620 -23.47 19.07 5.25
C ALA A 620 -23.24 17.56 5.29
N PRO A 621 -22.95 16.98 6.46
CA PRO A 621 -22.76 15.55 6.59
C PRO A 621 -24.02 14.82 6.13
N VAL A 622 -23.85 13.80 5.29
CA VAL A 622 -24.91 12.92 4.85
C VAL A 622 -25.53 12.27 6.10
N GLY A 623 -26.79 12.58 6.38
CA GLY A 623 -27.52 12.05 7.51
C GLY A 623 -27.47 10.52 7.49
N ARG A 624 -27.14 9.93 8.63
CA ARG A 624 -27.28 8.50 8.88
C ARG A 624 -28.74 8.13 8.68
N THR A 625 -29.08 7.48 7.58
CA THR A 625 -30.32 6.70 7.51
C THR A 625 -30.14 5.49 8.41
N VAL A 626 -30.65 5.59 9.62
CA VAL A 626 -30.88 4.45 10.48
C VAL A 626 -32.02 3.68 9.82
N GLU A 627 -31.72 2.57 9.16
CA GLU A 627 -32.76 1.60 8.81
C GLU A 627 -33.35 1.05 10.12
N SER A 628 -34.55 1.50 10.43
CA SER A 628 -35.38 0.91 11.47
C SER A 628 -35.74 -0.52 11.03
N ARG A 629 -35.19 -1.52 11.69
CA ARG A 629 -35.73 -2.88 11.68
C ARG A 629 -37.11 -2.83 12.31
N ALA A 630 -38.12 -3.03 11.49
CA ALA A 630 -39.44 -3.45 11.95
C ALA A 630 -39.62 -4.92 11.60
N ALA A 631 -39.93 -5.71 12.65
CA ALA A 631 -40.50 -7.09 12.74
C ALA A 631 -39.78 -8.21 11.95
#